data_13c7cfe4f728b6a61d6c98b6f4611a2e
#
_entry.id   13c7cfe4f728b6a61d6c98b6f4611a2e
#
_cell.length_a   1.000
_cell.length_b   1.000
_cell.length_c   1.000
_cell.angle_alpha   90.00
_cell.angle_beta   90.00
_cell.angle_gamma   90.00
#
_symmetry.space_group_name_H-M   'P 1'
#
loop_
_entity.id
_entity.type
_entity.pdbx_description
1 polymer ?
#
loop_
_entity_poly.entity_id
_entity_poly.type
_entity_poly.pdbx_seq_one_letter_code
_entity_poly.pdbx_strand_id
1 'polypeptide(L)'
;GSKNILYNGGVYMNIKNEVSIRKISKDAEDLFRGGFFCSEALVSSIRSNFELDIPEEVIAMASGFPVGIGRSKCLCGAVSGGVMALGLFFGRTKQGDSKVEKNLELANELHDWFKDANGKNALCCRILTKEFDMSVGGHKEQCIRYTGMVAGKVAEIIVRELELVNTDNLVLL
;
A
#
# COMPACT_ATOMS: atom_id res chain seq x y z
N GLY A 1 -14.85 8.87 13.94
CA GLY A 1 -15.39 9.82 12.99
C GLY A 1 -15.06 9.49 11.54
N SER A 2 -15.70 10.19 10.63
CA SER A 2 -15.50 10.02 9.19
C SER A 2 -15.25 11.37 8.54
N LYS A 3 -14.60 11.36 7.37
CA LYS A 3 -14.29 12.53 6.58
C LYS A 3 -14.72 12.28 5.13
N ASN A 4 -15.43 13.26 4.55
CA ASN A 4 -15.72 13.23 3.13
C ASN A 4 -14.56 13.84 2.37
N ILE A 5 -13.99 13.08 1.47
CA ILE A 5 -12.96 13.56 0.55
C ILE A 5 -13.55 13.65 -0.85
N LEU A 6 -13.18 14.70 -1.58
CA LEU A 6 -13.56 14.82 -2.97
C LEU A 6 -12.83 13.75 -3.77
N TYR A 7 -13.56 12.75 -4.19
CA TYR A 7 -13.06 11.70 -5.04
C TYR A 7 -13.22 12.14 -6.51
N ASN A 8 -13.57 11.45 -7.43
CA ASN A 8 -13.56 11.82 -8.84
C ASN A 8 -14.84 12.55 -9.30
N GLY A 9 -14.70 13.61 -10.08
CA GLY A 9 -15.80 14.24 -10.81
C GLY A 9 -16.95 14.78 -9.94
N GLY A 10 -16.64 15.25 -8.73
CA GLY A 10 -17.65 15.76 -7.80
C GLY A 10 -18.27 14.70 -6.89
N VAL A 11 -17.82 13.46 -6.98
CA VAL A 11 -18.23 12.38 -6.06
C VAL A 11 -17.37 12.46 -4.78
N TYR A 12 -18.03 12.39 -3.64
CA TYR A 12 -17.35 12.34 -2.35
C TYR A 12 -17.21 10.91 -1.88
N MET A 13 -16.01 10.55 -1.40
CA MET A 13 -15.77 9.30 -0.71
C MET A 13 -15.70 9.57 0.79
N ASN A 14 -16.48 8.82 1.56
CA ASN A 14 -16.47 8.89 3.01
C ASN A 14 -15.41 7.92 3.53
N ILE A 15 -14.48 8.41 4.34
CA ILE A 15 -13.41 7.60 4.93
C ILE A 15 -13.35 7.82 6.43
N LYS A 16 -12.82 6.83 7.14
CA LYS A 16 -12.49 6.97 8.56
C LYS A 16 -11.37 8.01 8.72
N ASN A 17 -11.56 8.99 9.60
CA ASN A 17 -10.61 10.09 9.77
C ASN A 17 -9.58 9.87 10.89
N GLU A 18 -9.70 8.77 11.61
CA GLU A 18 -8.75 8.36 12.65
C GLU A 18 -8.32 6.92 12.38
N VAL A 19 -7.03 6.69 12.22
CA VAL A 19 -6.47 5.37 11.94
C VAL A 19 -5.19 5.16 12.74
N SER A 20 -4.85 3.90 12.99
CA SER A 20 -3.55 3.51 13.52
C SER A 20 -2.66 3.03 12.39
N ILE A 21 -1.58 3.74 12.13
CA ILE A 21 -0.58 3.34 11.11
C ILE A 21 0.05 1.99 11.49
N ARG A 22 0.34 1.78 12.78
CA ARG A 22 0.86 0.49 13.26
C ARG A 22 -0.12 -0.66 12.98
N LYS A 23 -1.41 -0.42 13.24
CA LYS A 23 -2.45 -1.44 12.98
C LYS A 23 -2.53 -1.75 11.49
N ILE A 24 -2.49 -0.75 10.63
CA ILE A 24 -2.52 -0.94 9.18
C ILE A 24 -1.33 -1.79 8.71
N SER A 25 -0.13 -1.49 9.20
CA SER A 25 1.08 -2.25 8.91
C SER A 25 0.96 -3.70 9.40
N LYS A 26 0.53 -3.90 10.64
CA LYS A 26 0.35 -5.23 11.24
C LYS A 26 -0.72 -6.05 10.51
N ASP A 27 -1.86 -5.43 10.18
CA ASP A 27 -2.94 -6.12 9.46
C ASP A 27 -2.46 -6.60 8.08
N ALA A 28 -1.65 -5.80 7.38
CA ALA A 28 -1.08 -6.22 6.10
C ALA A 28 -0.16 -7.44 6.27
N GLU A 29 0.68 -7.46 7.29
CA GLU A 29 1.52 -8.62 7.59
C GLU A 29 0.68 -9.85 7.94
N ASP A 30 -0.34 -9.70 8.78
CA ASP A 30 -1.23 -10.79 9.19
C ASP A 30 -2.03 -11.35 8.00
N LEU A 31 -2.49 -10.50 7.11
CA LEU A 31 -3.18 -10.91 5.89
C LEU A 31 -2.26 -11.70 4.94
N PHE A 32 -1.00 -11.30 4.86
CA PHE A 32 -0.01 -12.08 4.10
C PHE A 32 0.19 -13.46 4.74
N ARG A 33 0.39 -13.52 6.06
CA ARG A 33 0.51 -14.79 6.79
C ARG A 33 -0.73 -15.67 6.64
N GLY A 34 -1.91 -15.05 6.53
CA GLY A 34 -3.19 -15.72 6.37
C GLY A 34 -3.47 -16.26 4.96
N GLY A 35 -2.61 -15.97 3.98
CA GLY A 35 -2.69 -16.56 2.64
C GLY A 35 -2.76 -15.59 1.47
N PHE A 36 -2.95 -14.30 1.68
CA PHE A 36 -2.76 -13.30 0.62
C PHE A 36 -1.27 -13.13 0.32
N PHE A 37 -0.97 -12.70 -0.89
CA PHE A 37 0.37 -12.21 -1.20
C PHE A 37 0.49 -10.72 -0.89
N CYS A 38 1.70 -10.18 -1.07
CA CYS A 38 2.07 -8.82 -0.67
C CYS A 38 1.11 -7.73 -1.16
N SER A 39 0.84 -7.68 -2.46
CA SER A 39 -0.02 -6.64 -3.06
C SER A 39 -1.47 -6.73 -2.61
N GLU A 40 -2.01 -7.94 -2.54
CA GLU A 40 -3.38 -8.18 -2.08
C GLU A 40 -3.55 -7.82 -0.60
N ALA A 41 -2.63 -8.27 0.24
CA ALA A 41 -2.63 -7.98 1.68
C ALA A 41 -2.59 -6.49 1.95
N LEU A 42 -1.75 -5.76 1.22
CA LEU A 42 -1.61 -4.32 1.38
C LEU A 42 -2.88 -3.58 0.99
N VAL A 43 -3.43 -3.85 -0.19
CA VAL A 43 -4.67 -3.20 -0.66
C VAL A 43 -5.83 -3.53 0.28
N SER A 44 -5.92 -4.77 0.76
CA SER A 44 -6.95 -5.20 1.70
C SER A 44 -6.85 -4.47 3.04
N SER A 45 -5.65 -4.34 3.60
CA SER A 45 -5.44 -3.61 4.86
C SER A 45 -5.82 -2.14 4.75
N ILE A 46 -5.41 -1.48 3.68
CA ILE A 46 -5.75 -0.07 3.43
C ILE A 46 -7.27 0.09 3.28
N ARG A 47 -7.89 -0.72 2.44
CA ARG A 47 -9.33 -0.68 2.23
C ARG A 47 -10.12 -0.83 3.53
N SER A 48 -9.77 -1.81 4.33
CA SER A 48 -10.45 -2.14 5.59
C SER A 48 -10.24 -1.07 6.66
N ASN A 49 -9.01 -0.65 6.89
CA ASN A 49 -8.69 0.30 7.98
C ASN A 49 -9.22 1.71 7.73
N PHE A 50 -9.25 2.15 6.48
CA PHE A 50 -9.86 3.44 6.13
C PHE A 50 -11.38 3.33 5.90
N GLU A 51 -11.95 2.13 6.01
CA GLU A 51 -13.38 1.88 5.80
C GLU A 51 -13.87 2.41 4.44
N LEU A 52 -13.11 2.09 3.38
CA LEU A 52 -13.44 2.54 2.04
C LEU A 52 -14.69 1.84 1.51
N ASP A 53 -15.67 2.63 1.09
CA ASP A 53 -16.88 2.13 0.42
C ASP A 53 -16.58 1.90 -1.08
N ILE A 54 -15.77 0.89 -1.34
CA ILE A 54 -15.38 0.43 -2.68
C ILE A 54 -15.49 -1.09 -2.76
N PRO A 55 -15.75 -1.65 -3.95
CA PRO A 55 -15.90 -3.09 -4.12
C PRO A 55 -14.66 -3.89 -3.70
N GLU A 56 -14.86 -5.11 -3.20
CA GLU A 56 -13.75 -6.03 -2.86
C GLU A 56 -12.91 -6.43 -4.07
N GLU A 57 -13.47 -6.30 -5.27
CA GLU A 57 -12.80 -6.63 -6.53
C GLU A 57 -11.52 -5.82 -6.76
N VAL A 58 -11.35 -4.69 -6.05
CA VAL A 58 -10.07 -3.95 -6.10
C VAL A 58 -8.92 -4.78 -5.52
N ILE A 59 -9.20 -5.69 -4.58
CA ILE A 59 -8.19 -6.63 -4.06
C ILE A 59 -7.79 -7.62 -5.16
N ALA A 60 -8.77 -8.12 -5.92
CA ALA A 60 -8.52 -9.04 -7.03
C ALA A 60 -7.61 -8.42 -8.10
N MET A 61 -7.72 -7.12 -8.34
CA MET A 61 -6.84 -6.40 -9.27
C MET A 61 -5.37 -6.44 -8.85
N ALA A 62 -5.09 -6.68 -7.58
CA ALA A 62 -3.72 -6.80 -7.06
C ALA A 62 -3.13 -8.20 -7.21
N SER A 63 -3.91 -9.21 -7.56
CA SER A 63 -3.50 -10.63 -7.50
C SER A 63 -2.42 -11.03 -8.52
N GLY A 64 -2.18 -10.23 -9.55
CA GLY A 64 -1.16 -10.52 -10.56
C GLY A 64 0.22 -9.93 -10.26
N PHE A 65 0.35 -9.05 -9.29
CA PHE A 65 1.62 -8.37 -8.98
C PHE A 65 2.61 -9.17 -8.14
N PRO A 66 2.22 -10.13 -7.30
CA PRO A 66 3.15 -10.84 -6.44
C PRO A 66 4.31 -11.51 -7.16
N VAL A 67 5.43 -11.60 -6.44
CA VAL A 67 6.71 -12.12 -6.92
C VAL A 67 7.17 -11.41 -8.20
N GLY A 68 7.03 -10.09 -8.18
CA GLY A 68 7.48 -9.22 -9.25
C GLY A 68 6.77 -9.45 -10.57
N ILE A 69 5.44 -9.35 -10.55
CA ILE A 69 4.52 -9.58 -11.66
C ILE A 69 4.52 -11.06 -12.08
N GLY A 70 3.60 -11.81 -11.48
CA GLY A 70 3.36 -13.20 -11.86
C GLY A 70 4.59 -14.10 -11.82
N ARG A 71 5.43 -13.96 -10.77
CA ARG A 71 6.69 -14.68 -10.59
C ARG A 71 7.79 -14.34 -11.58
N SER A 72 7.67 -13.21 -12.29
CA SER A 72 8.72 -12.72 -13.21
C SER A 72 9.91 -12.07 -12.49
N LYS A 73 9.80 -11.88 -11.19
CA LYS A 73 10.84 -11.28 -10.33
C LYS A 73 11.24 -9.85 -10.75
N CYS A 74 10.27 -9.09 -11.26
CA CYS A 74 10.42 -7.66 -11.57
C CYS A 74 10.10 -6.81 -10.34
N LEU A 75 9.30 -5.76 -10.47
CA LEU A 75 8.97 -4.84 -9.39
C LEU A 75 8.35 -5.57 -8.19
N CYS A 76 8.84 -5.27 -6.99
CA CYS A 76 8.30 -5.81 -5.74
C CYS A 76 6.78 -5.59 -5.63
N GLY A 77 6.03 -6.66 -5.36
CA GLY A 77 4.57 -6.59 -5.27
C GLY A 77 4.06 -5.74 -4.11
N ALA A 78 4.84 -5.55 -3.05
CA ALA A 78 4.49 -4.61 -1.99
C ALA A 78 4.45 -3.18 -2.51
N VAL A 79 5.42 -2.80 -3.35
CA VAL A 79 5.44 -1.46 -3.98
C VAL A 79 4.28 -1.31 -4.96
N SER A 80 4.04 -2.32 -5.80
CA SER A 80 2.90 -2.29 -6.74
C SER A 80 1.57 -2.15 -6.00
N GLY A 81 1.37 -2.92 -4.93
CA GLY A 81 0.18 -2.80 -4.08
C GLY A 81 0.06 -1.42 -3.44
N GLY A 82 1.17 -0.87 -2.98
CA GLY A 82 1.22 0.49 -2.42
C GLY A 82 0.82 1.56 -3.43
N VAL A 83 1.32 1.47 -4.66
CA VAL A 83 0.93 2.38 -5.75
C VAL A 83 -0.56 2.26 -6.07
N MET A 84 -1.09 1.05 -6.12
CA MET A 84 -2.54 0.83 -6.30
C MET A 84 -3.35 1.45 -5.17
N ALA A 85 -2.94 1.26 -3.93
CA ALA A 85 -3.62 1.82 -2.76
C ALA A 85 -3.62 3.36 -2.80
N LEU A 86 -2.52 3.99 -3.15
CA LEU A 86 -2.45 5.45 -3.35
C LEU A 86 -3.43 5.90 -4.44
N GLY A 87 -3.55 5.13 -5.51
CA GLY A 87 -4.48 5.41 -6.61
C GLY A 87 -5.95 5.44 -6.16
N LEU A 88 -6.32 4.65 -5.15
CA LEU A 88 -7.66 4.66 -4.58
C LEU A 88 -8.04 6.02 -3.97
N PHE A 89 -7.07 6.78 -3.48
CA PHE A 89 -7.28 8.08 -2.85
C PHE A 89 -6.99 9.25 -3.79
N PHE A 90 -5.95 9.13 -4.60
CA PHE A 90 -5.37 10.25 -5.37
C PHE A 90 -5.44 10.06 -6.88
N GLY A 91 -5.89 8.90 -7.35
CA GLY A 91 -6.02 8.60 -8.77
C GLY A 91 -7.17 9.36 -9.43
N ARG A 92 -7.24 9.27 -10.76
CA ARG A 92 -8.30 9.88 -11.56
C ARG A 92 -9.09 8.83 -12.33
N THR A 93 -10.33 9.16 -12.63
CA THR A 93 -11.19 8.32 -13.49
C THR A 93 -11.63 9.05 -14.78
N LYS A 94 -11.20 10.31 -14.95
CA LYS A 94 -11.54 11.12 -16.13
C LYS A 94 -10.26 11.48 -16.89
N GLN A 95 -10.33 11.39 -18.21
CA GLN A 95 -9.25 11.84 -19.09
C GLN A 95 -9.00 13.34 -18.87
N GLY A 96 -7.73 13.73 -18.85
CA GLY A 96 -7.35 15.14 -18.69
C GLY A 96 -7.45 15.69 -17.27
N ASP A 97 -7.96 14.93 -16.30
CA ASP A 97 -8.02 15.39 -14.91
C ASP A 97 -6.60 15.54 -14.34
N SER A 98 -6.26 16.77 -13.96
CA SER A 98 -4.94 17.13 -13.41
C SER A 98 -4.65 16.49 -12.04
N LYS A 99 -5.63 15.88 -11.39
CA LYS A 99 -5.46 15.12 -10.15
C LYS A 99 -4.35 14.06 -10.26
N VAL A 100 -4.09 13.57 -11.45
CA VAL A 100 -3.02 12.59 -11.71
C VAL A 100 -1.65 13.10 -11.28
N GLU A 101 -1.37 14.40 -11.34
CA GLU A 101 -0.06 14.95 -11.00
C GLU A 101 0.30 14.68 -9.53
N LYS A 102 -0.65 14.89 -8.61
CA LYS A 102 -0.46 14.56 -7.21
C LYS A 102 -0.26 13.06 -7.03
N ASN A 103 -1.02 12.23 -7.71
CA ASN A 103 -0.88 10.78 -7.62
C ASN A 103 0.51 10.30 -8.09
N LEU A 104 1.02 10.86 -9.18
CA LEU A 104 2.36 10.54 -9.69
C LEU A 104 3.45 10.97 -8.69
N GLU A 105 3.31 12.16 -8.11
CA GLU A 105 4.23 12.67 -7.09
C GLU A 105 4.29 11.73 -5.87
N LEU A 106 3.14 11.30 -5.35
CA LEU A 106 3.06 10.43 -4.19
C LEU A 106 3.54 9.01 -4.49
N ALA A 107 3.26 8.49 -5.68
CA ALA A 107 3.79 7.21 -6.12
C ALA A 107 5.32 7.25 -6.22
N ASN A 108 5.89 8.35 -6.71
CA ASN A 108 7.35 8.54 -6.75
C ASN A 108 7.95 8.64 -5.34
N GLU A 109 7.29 9.33 -4.43
CA GLU A 109 7.71 9.39 -3.01
C GLU A 109 7.79 7.98 -2.42
N LEU A 110 6.78 7.15 -2.63
CA LEU A 110 6.77 5.76 -2.16
C LEU A 110 7.91 4.95 -2.77
N HIS A 111 8.12 5.08 -4.07
CA HIS A 111 9.20 4.43 -4.80
C HIS A 111 10.57 4.75 -4.18
N ASP A 112 10.88 6.04 -4.04
CA ASP A 112 12.17 6.50 -3.53
C ASP A 112 12.37 6.08 -2.06
N TRP A 113 11.33 6.23 -1.25
CA TRP A 113 11.37 5.82 0.15
C TRP A 113 11.65 4.32 0.31
N PHE A 114 10.96 3.47 -0.44
CA PHE A 114 11.16 2.02 -0.32
C PHE A 114 12.56 1.60 -0.74
N LYS A 115 13.06 2.19 -1.81
CA LYS A 115 14.42 1.94 -2.29
C LYS A 115 15.47 2.25 -1.22
N ASP A 116 15.29 3.36 -0.51
CA ASP A 116 16.21 3.76 0.56
C ASP A 116 16.01 2.91 1.83
N ALA A 117 14.77 2.60 2.19
CA ALA A 117 14.42 1.98 3.46
C ALA A 117 14.69 0.46 3.52
N ASN A 118 14.76 -0.23 2.38
CA ASN A 118 14.87 -1.69 2.39
C ASN A 118 16.30 -2.23 2.62
N GLY A 119 17.30 -1.37 2.67
CA GLY A 119 18.70 -1.73 2.90
C GLY A 119 19.42 -2.36 1.71
N LYS A 120 18.73 -2.56 0.59
CA LYS A 120 19.29 -3.20 -0.62
C LYS A 120 19.37 -2.26 -1.82
N ASN A 121 18.89 -1.05 -1.66
CA ASN A 121 18.86 0.00 -2.69
C ASN A 121 18.25 -0.48 -4.02
N ALA A 122 17.15 -1.24 -3.94
CA ALA A 122 16.53 -1.87 -5.09
C ALA A 122 15.01 -1.95 -4.92
N LEU A 123 14.31 -2.10 -6.05
CA LEU A 123 12.86 -2.34 -6.11
C LEU A 123 12.54 -3.67 -6.81
N CYS A 124 13.52 -4.24 -7.50
CA CYS A 124 13.38 -5.47 -8.25
C CYS A 124 13.34 -6.67 -7.32
N CYS A 125 12.29 -7.49 -7.41
CA CYS A 125 12.12 -8.71 -6.62
C CYS A 125 13.35 -9.62 -6.74
N ARG A 126 13.93 -9.74 -7.92
CA ARG A 126 15.13 -10.55 -8.17
C ARG A 126 16.31 -10.13 -7.28
N ILE A 127 16.53 -8.85 -7.11
CA ILE A 127 17.61 -8.32 -6.27
C ILE A 127 17.24 -8.47 -4.79
N LEU A 128 16.01 -8.12 -4.42
CA LEU A 128 15.53 -8.18 -3.04
C LEU A 128 15.54 -9.60 -2.48
N THR A 129 15.37 -10.60 -3.31
CA THR A 129 15.31 -12.03 -2.90
C THR A 129 16.53 -12.84 -3.31
N LYS A 130 17.58 -12.20 -3.80
CA LYS A 130 18.78 -12.84 -4.36
C LYS A 130 19.43 -13.87 -3.45
N GLU A 131 19.43 -13.63 -2.15
CA GLU A 131 20.07 -14.48 -1.14
C GLU A 131 19.21 -15.67 -0.71
N PHE A 132 17.95 -15.73 -1.13
CA PHE A 132 17.01 -16.75 -0.66
C PHE A 132 16.76 -17.83 -1.70
N ASP A 133 16.58 -19.07 -1.20
CA ASP A 133 15.98 -20.14 -1.98
C ASP A 133 14.46 -20.00 -1.92
N MET A 134 13.87 -19.53 -3.02
CA MET A 134 12.43 -19.27 -3.12
C MET A 134 11.60 -20.56 -3.07
N SER A 135 12.18 -21.70 -3.46
CA SER A 135 11.48 -23.00 -3.49
C SER A 135 11.11 -23.53 -2.11
N VAL A 136 11.86 -23.13 -1.09
CA VAL A 136 11.62 -23.50 0.32
C VAL A 136 11.02 -22.36 1.16
N GLY A 137 10.66 -21.26 0.53
CA GLY A 137 9.99 -20.14 1.20
C GLY A 137 10.87 -19.29 2.12
N GLY A 138 12.20 -19.37 1.97
CA GLY A 138 13.14 -18.63 2.81
C GLY A 138 13.02 -17.10 2.76
N HIS A 139 12.45 -16.56 1.68
CA HIS A 139 12.20 -15.14 1.46
C HIS A 139 10.96 -14.60 2.20
N LYS A 140 10.11 -15.48 2.71
CA LYS A 140 8.74 -15.15 3.12
C LYS A 140 8.69 -14.09 4.23
N GLU A 141 9.49 -14.25 5.28
CA GLU A 141 9.52 -13.28 6.39
C GLU A 141 9.98 -11.88 5.93
N GLN A 142 10.94 -11.80 5.02
CA GLN A 142 11.35 -10.54 4.43
C GLN A 142 10.21 -9.89 3.65
N CYS A 143 9.51 -10.66 2.81
CA CYS A 143 8.38 -10.17 2.01
C CYS A 143 7.22 -9.71 2.89
N ILE A 144 6.93 -10.40 3.98
CA ILE A 144 5.93 -9.99 4.98
C ILE A 144 6.33 -8.65 5.59
N ARG A 145 7.58 -8.52 6.03
CA ARG A 145 8.11 -7.28 6.60
C ARG A 145 8.03 -6.11 5.61
N TYR A 146 8.40 -6.32 4.36
CA TYR A 146 8.29 -5.29 3.32
C TYR A 146 6.84 -4.88 3.08
N THR A 147 5.92 -5.82 3.10
CA THR A 147 4.48 -5.55 2.96
C THR A 147 3.98 -4.65 4.09
N GLY A 148 4.34 -4.95 5.33
CA GLY A 148 4.01 -4.11 6.49
C GLY A 148 4.64 -2.72 6.40
N MET A 149 5.90 -2.64 6.01
CA MET A 149 6.61 -1.36 5.84
C MET A 149 5.92 -0.47 4.81
N VAL A 150 5.60 -1.03 3.65
CA VAL A 150 4.95 -0.27 2.57
C VAL A 150 3.53 0.13 2.97
N ALA A 151 2.76 -0.75 3.60
CA ALA A 151 1.42 -0.42 4.11
C ALA A 151 1.47 0.75 5.10
N GLY A 152 2.44 0.75 6.01
CA GLY A 152 2.67 1.85 6.95
C GLY A 152 3.02 3.15 6.26
N LYS A 153 3.89 3.12 5.27
CA LYS A 153 4.26 4.32 4.49
C LYS A 153 3.10 4.86 3.68
N VAL A 154 2.34 4.01 3.03
CA VAL A 154 1.12 4.40 2.30
C VAL A 154 0.14 5.07 3.25
N ALA A 155 -0.12 4.48 4.41
CA ALA A 155 -0.98 5.06 5.44
C ALA A 155 -0.48 6.42 5.91
N GLU A 156 0.82 6.56 6.14
CA GLU A 156 1.46 7.83 6.51
C GLU A 156 1.21 8.92 5.46
N ILE A 157 1.40 8.59 4.19
CA ILE A 157 1.13 9.51 3.08
C ILE A 157 -0.34 9.93 3.07
N ILE A 158 -1.26 8.99 3.19
CA ILE A 158 -2.70 9.26 3.19
C ILE A 158 -3.09 10.15 4.37
N VAL A 159 -2.61 9.84 5.56
CA VAL A 159 -2.86 10.62 6.79
C VAL A 159 -2.36 12.05 6.62
N ARG A 160 -1.16 12.22 6.11
CA ARG A 160 -0.57 13.55 5.86
C ARG A 160 -1.36 14.35 4.84
N GLU A 161 -1.61 13.77 3.67
CA GLU A 161 -2.24 14.48 2.55
C GLU A 161 -3.71 14.82 2.80
N LEU A 162 -4.42 14.00 3.54
CA LEU A 162 -5.83 14.21 3.87
C LEU A 162 -6.06 14.80 5.26
N GLU A 163 -4.98 15.16 5.97
CA GLU A 163 -5.04 15.76 7.30
C GLU A 163 -5.85 14.91 8.29
N LEU A 164 -5.58 13.61 8.29
CA LEU A 164 -6.22 12.66 9.21
C LEU A 164 -5.46 12.53 10.53
N VAL A 165 -6.03 11.82 11.49
CA VAL A 165 -5.41 11.60 12.79
C VAL A 165 -4.79 10.20 12.84
N ASN A 166 -3.49 10.14 13.18
CA ASN A 166 -2.84 8.88 13.54
C ASN A 166 -3.02 8.66 15.05
N THR A 167 -3.82 7.66 15.42
CA THR A 167 -4.13 7.35 16.82
C THR A 167 -2.93 6.82 17.60
N ASP A 168 -1.88 6.36 16.93
CA ASP A 168 -0.64 5.92 17.58
C ASP A 168 0.02 7.04 18.39
N ASN A 169 -0.20 8.29 17.99
CA ASN A 169 0.36 9.47 18.66
C ASN A 169 -0.45 9.89 19.89
N LEU A 170 -1.68 9.38 20.07
CA LEU A 170 -2.55 9.73 21.19
C LEU A 170 -2.22 8.95 22.46
N VAL A 171 -1.46 7.87 22.39
CA VAL A 171 -1.11 6.99 23.52
C VAL A 171 0.06 7.56 24.34
N LEU A 172 0.68 8.66 23.91
CA LEU A 172 1.82 9.30 24.55
C LEU A 172 1.43 10.52 25.41
N LEU A 173 0.13 10.78 25.58
CA LEU A 173 -0.40 11.81 26.45
C LEU A 173 -1.12 11.20 27.66
#